data_93b1caccfa38a039b66787efaea7f0e8
#
_entry.id   93b1caccfa38a039b66787efaea7f0e8
#
_cell.length_a   1.000
_cell.length_b   1.000
_cell.length_c   1.000
_cell.angle_alpha   90.00
_cell.angle_beta   90.00
_cell.angle_gamma   90.00
#
_symmetry.space_group_name_H-M   'P 1'
#
loop_
_entity.id
_entity.type
_entity.pdbx_description
1 polymer ?
#
loop_
_entity_poly.entity_id
_entity_poly.type
_entity_poly.pdbx_seq_one_letter_code
_entity_poly.pdbx_strand_id
1 'polypeptide(L)'
;MSPCPPAWFTATDMATFRHLVVSFALLLTAGRAVAGGHEGEWVSYRDAYRAMMAFEKYGKPKHLIQNRYQVMPKDRNLGPDGLQLSLQGKGSSVDLPIDATGRVVFPFSKVAYDENAVLVLNRKVDQYLFRPRISIMLRPDGVYEVAELRAACEQALAYQRYAEPTLRERRCVGVRFVFAHGVADPGVRLRKGEGNALSMGDGPAFAGDSYDGYRVVNYRFGEASEKTPVVTQTAPLAINPAYE
;
A
#
# COMPACT_ATOMS: atom_id res chain seq x y z
N MET A 1 70.76 10.17 46.22
CA MET A 1 71.72 11.26 46.00
C MET A 1 71.07 12.22 45.03
N SER A 2 70.52 13.32 45.58
CA SER A 2 70.17 14.53 44.84
C SER A 2 71.40 15.19 44.25
N PRO A 3 71.29 16.05 43.27
CA PRO A 3 70.96 17.45 43.62
C PRO A 3 69.97 18.17 42.65
N CYS A 4 69.42 19.22 43.22
CA CYS A 4 68.56 20.27 42.76
C CYS A 4 69.28 21.36 41.89
N PRO A 5 68.55 22.40 41.45
CA PRO A 5 68.64 23.08 40.15
C PRO A 5 69.48 24.37 40.11
N PRO A 6 69.37 25.21 39.10
CA PRO A 6 69.05 26.59 39.39
C PRO A 6 68.00 27.25 38.55
N ALA A 7 67.34 28.17 39.24
CA ALA A 7 66.48 29.21 38.73
C ALA A 7 67.25 30.18 37.83
N TRP A 8 66.51 30.85 36.97
CA TRP A 8 66.62 32.22 36.43
C TRP A 8 65.74 32.28 35.19
N PHE A 9 64.67 33.02 35.30
CA PHE A 9 64.31 33.92 34.20
C PHE A 9 63.22 34.88 34.63
N THR A 10 63.53 36.08 34.37
CA THR A 10 62.85 37.33 34.63
C THR A 10 61.56 37.52 33.84
N ALA A 11 60.62 38.23 34.48
CA ALA A 11 59.44 38.79 33.88
C ALA A 11 59.82 39.83 32.80
N THR A 12 59.37 39.59 31.58
CA THR A 12 58.99 40.58 30.56
C THR A 12 58.60 39.81 29.27
N ASP A 13 57.37 39.69 29.01
CA ASP A 13 56.69 39.78 27.71
C ASP A 13 55.24 39.26 27.78
N MET A 14 54.42 40.03 28.46
CA MET A 14 52.97 39.85 28.48
C MET A 14 52.30 40.99 27.72
N ALA A 15 52.68 41.27 26.50
CA ALA A 15 52.02 42.34 25.73
C ALA A 15 51.73 42.03 24.25
N THR A 16 52.13 40.88 23.70
CA THR A 16 51.92 40.62 22.25
C THR A 16 51.02 39.41 21.91
N PHE A 17 50.41 38.77 22.93
CA PHE A 17 49.56 37.58 22.69
C PHE A 17 48.05 37.86 22.68
N ARG A 18 47.68 39.16 22.77
CA ARG A 18 46.24 39.53 22.92
C ARG A 18 45.52 39.93 21.66
N HIS A 19 46.18 39.94 20.50
CA HIS A 19 45.56 40.32 19.22
C HIS A 19 45.40 39.24 18.18
N LEU A 20 45.77 38.00 18.47
CA LEU A 20 45.71 36.89 17.51
C LEU A 20 44.57 35.86 17.77
N VAL A 21 43.77 36.07 18.82
CA VAL A 21 42.66 35.15 19.18
C VAL A 21 41.29 35.66 18.73
N VAL A 22 41.20 36.91 18.27
CA VAL A 22 39.91 37.50 17.89
C VAL A 22 39.53 37.33 16.41
N SER A 23 40.47 36.89 15.55
CA SER A 23 40.22 36.79 14.10
C SER A 23 39.86 35.38 13.61
N PHE A 24 39.73 34.37 14.49
CA PHE A 24 39.40 33.00 14.04
C PHE A 24 38.03 32.49 14.46
N ALA A 25 37.20 33.36 15.06
CA ALA A 25 35.85 33.00 15.55
C ALA A 25 34.72 33.35 14.60
N LEU A 26 34.95 33.74 13.36
CA LEU A 26 33.91 34.24 12.45
C LEU A 26 33.76 33.46 11.13
N LEU A 27 34.19 32.21 11.05
CA LEU A 27 34.06 31.39 9.82
C LEU A 27 33.51 29.98 10.06
N LEU A 28 32.73 29.75 11.10
CA LEU A 28 31.98 28.52 11.33
C LEU A 28 30.45 28.76 11.36
N THR A 29 29.94 29.61 10.47
CA THR A 29 28.60 29.44 9.98
C THR A 29 28.62 28.42 8.86
N ALA A 30 28.99 27.18 9.22
CA ALA A 30 28.73 26.03 8.38
C ALA A 30 27.22 26.03 8.10
N GLY A 31 26.89 26.25 6.83
CA GLY A 31 25.54 26.13 6.35
C GLY A 31 24.95 24.81 6.86
N ARG A 32 23.99 24.90 7.73
CA ARG A 32 23.07 23.79 7.94
C ARG A 32 22.43 23.59 6.58
N ALA A 33 22.91 22.58 5.85
CA ALA A 33 22.11 21.97 4.82
C ALA A 33 20.80 21.60 5.51
N VAL A 34 19.77 22.38 5.25
CA VAL A 34 18.41 21.98 5.55
C VAL A 34 18.20 20.75 4.68
N ALA A 35 18.49 19.57 5.23
CA ALA A 35 17.92 18.35 4.72
C ALA A 35 16.43 18.64 4.74
N GLY A 36 15.83 18.83 3.57
CA GLY A 36 14.40 19.02 3.42
C GLY A 36 13.72 17.78 4.02
N GLY A 37 13.46 17.84 5.33
CA GLY A 37 12.63 16.86 6.00
C GLY A 37 11.25 17.03 5.37
N HIS A 38 10.71 15.96 4.84
CA HIS A 38 9.31 15.94 4.47
C HIS A 38 8.51 16.23 5.75
N GLU A 39 7.98 17.44 5.88
CA GLU A 39 7.05 17.79 6.94
C GLU A 39 5.76 17.04 6.63
N GLY A 40 5.39 16.07 7.45
CA GLY A 40 4.15 15.32 7.30
C GLY A 40 4.31 13.83 7.62
N GLU A 41 3.20 13.15 7.60
CA GLU A 41 3.09 11.72 7.84
C GLU A 41 3.38 10.96 6.54
N TRP A 42 4.46 10.19 6.49
CA TRP A 42 4.91 9.54 5.27
C TRP A 42 5.38 8.10 5.48
N VAL A 43 5.35 7.33 4.39
CA VAL A 43 5.96 6.00 4.30
C VAL A 43 6.95 5.94 3.14
N SER A 44 7.93 5.04 3.26
CA SER A 44 8.97 4.86 2.24
C SER A 44 8.39 4.38 0.91
N TYR A 45 8.56 5.17 -0.15
CA TYR A 45 8.22 4.73 -1.50
C TYR A 45 9.07 3.53 -1.95
N ARG A 46 10.34 3.45 -1.55
CA ARG A 46 11.20 2.30 -1.89
C ARG A 46 10.67 0.98 -1.34
N ASP A 47 10.14 0.99 -0.11
CA ASP A 47 9.61 -0.22 0.50
C ASP A 47 8.29 -0.62 -0.15
N ALA A 48 7.41 0.35 -0.42
CA ALA A 48 6.21 0.13 -1.20
C ALA A 48 6.53 -0.40 -2.61
N TYR A 49 7.52 0.20 -3.29
CA TYR A 49 7.96 -0.24 -4.62
C TYR A 49 8.43 -1.69 -4.61
N ARG A 50 9.27 -2.09 -3.64
CA ARG A 50 9.75 -3.48 -3.51
C ARG A 50 8.61 -4.45 -3.28
N ALA A 51 7.66 -4.09 -2.42
CA ALA A 51 6.48 -4.90 -2.13
C ALA A 51 5.60 -5.08 -3.39
N MET A 52 5.38 -4.01 -4.15
CA MET A 52 4.60 -4.06 -5.39
C MET A 52 5.31 -4.81 -6.50
N MET A 53 6.65 -4.70 -6.60
CA MET A 53 7.47 -5.39 -7.60
C MET A 53 7.46 -6.91 -7.46
N ALA A 54 7.10 -7.47 -6.32
CA ALA A 54 6.97 -8.92 -6.15
C ALA A 54 5.92 -9.49 -7.11
N PHE A 55 4.81 -8.79 -7.32
CA PHE A 55 3.79 -9.18 -8.29
C PHE A 55 4.27 -9.03 -9.73
N GLU A 56 4.97 -7.94 -10.05
CA GLU A 56 5.49 -7.70 -11.41
C GLU A 56 6.48 -8.80 -11.83
N LYS A 57 7.34 -9.22 -10.90
CA LYS A 57 8.34 -10.28 -11.11
C LYS A 57 7.78 -11.70 -11.07
N TYR A 58 6.53 -11.89 -10.69
CA TYR A 58 5.90 -13.21 -10.66
C TYR A 58 5.70 -13.75 -12.07
N GLY A 59 6.45 -14.81 -12.42
CA GLY A 59 6.56 -15.33 -13.76
C GLY A 59 5.44 -16.29 -14.21
N LYS A 60 4.42 -16.55 -13.35
CA LYS A 60 3.29 -17.41 -13.71
C LYS A 60 2.09 -16.59 -14.21
N PRO A 61 1.05 -17.23 -14.81
CA PRO A 61 -0.13 -16.53 -15.30
C PRO A 61 -0.78 -15.65 -14.22
N LYS A 62 -1.04 -14.39 -14.57
CA LYS A 62 -1.67 -13.37 -13.71
C LYS A 62 -2.55 -12.38 -14.48
N HIS A 63 -2.94 -12.74 -15.69
CA HIS A 63 -3.71 -11.86 -16.58
C HIS A 63 -5.17 -11.65 -16.18
N LEU A 64 -5.70 -12.45 -15.24
CA LEU A 64 -7.05 -12.30 -14.70
C LEU A 64 -7.06 -11.58 -13.34
N ILE A 65 -5.90 -11.19 -12.84
CA ILE A 65 -5.77 -10.53 -11.53
C ILE A 65 -4.97 -9.25 -11.64
N GLN A 66 -5.21 -8.34 -10.72
CA GLN A 66 -4.51 -7.08 -10.60
C GLN A 66 -3.96 -6.90 -9.20
N ASN A 67 -2.87 -6.15 -9.09
CA ASN A 67 -2.28 -5.72 -7.84
C ASN A 67 -2.39 -4.20 -7.72
N ARG A 68 -2.97 -3.72 -6.62
CA ARG A 68 -3.04 -2.30 -6.29
C ARG A 68 -2.45 -2.07 -4.91
N TYR A 69 -1.96 -0.87 -4.66
CA TYR A 69 -1.46 -0.50 -3.34
C TYR A 69 -2.62 0.01 -2.50
N GLN A 70 -2.84 -0.59 -1.31
CA GLN A 70 -3.95 -0.26 -0.44
C GLN A 70 -3.47 0.54 0.77
N VAL A 71 -4.23 1.58 1.10
CA VAL A 71 -4.16 2.35 2.35
C VAL A 71 -5.48 2.15 3.08
N MET A 72 -5.46 1.48 4.22
CA MET A 72 -6.68 1.14 4.95
C MET A 72 -6.54 1.48 6.44
N PRO A 73 -7.53 2.15 7.06
CA PRO A 73 -7.53 2.40 8.49
C PRO A 73 -7.42 1.12 9.32
N LYS A 74 -6.71 1.17 10.43
CA LYS A 74 -6.68 0.09 11.43
C LYS A 74 -7.95 0.07 12.28
N ASP A 75 -8.57 1.23 12.47
CA ASP A 75 -9.85 1.37 13.18
C ASP A 75 -10.99 0.90 12.26
N ARG A 76 -11.80 -0.04 12.76
CA ARG A 76 -12.94 -0.59 12.05
C ARG A 76 -14.09 0.41 11.78
N ASN A 77 -14.15 1.49 12.54
CA ASN A 77 -15.17 2.52 12.39
C ASN A 77 -14.82 3.58 11.35
N LEU A 78 -13.62 3.52 10.81
CA LEU A 78 -13.13 4.46 9.80
C LEU A 78 -13.05 3.76 8.43
N GLY A 79 -13.72 4.36 7.44
CA GLY A 79 -13.58 3.99 6.04
C GLY A 79 -12.39 4.71 5.38
N PRO A 80 -12.14 4.44 4.11
CA PRO A 80 -11.10 5.12 3.34
C PRO A 80 -11.50 6.53 2.87
N ASP A 81 -12.68 7.01 3.23
CA ASP A 81 -13.21 8.28 2.76
C ASP A 81 -12.34 9.47 3.19
N GLY A 82 -12.13 10.41 2.28
CA GLY A 82 -11.35 11.63 2.52
C GLY A 82 -9.85 11.40 2.68
N LEU A 83 -9.34 10.18 2.40
CA LEU A 83 -7.91 9.93 2.30
C LEU A 83 -7.34 10.55 1.04
N GLN A 84 -6.18 11.17 1.19
CA GLN A 84 -5.38 11.70 0.09
C GLN A 84 -3.96 11.17 0.22
N LEU A 85 -3.45 10.59 -0.83
CA LEU A 85 -2.10 10.05 -0.92
C LEU A 85 -1.37 10.76 -2.05
N SER A 86 -0.15 11.21 -1.79
CA SER A 86 0.71 11.77 -2.83
C SER A 86 2.08 11.12 -2.82
N LEU A 87 2.69 11.02 -4.00
CA LEU A 87 4.10 10.63 -4.17
C LEU A 87 4.92 11.90 -4.25
N GLN A 88 5.83 12.11 -3.31
CA GLN A 88 6.67 13.27 -3.23
C GLN A 88 8.15 12.90 -3.42
N GLY A 89 8.77 13.45 -4.45
CA GLY A 89 10.19 13.36 -4.78
C GLY A 89 10.88 14.72 -4.65
N LYS A 90 12.12 14.79 -5.13
CA LYS A 90 12.88 16.04 -5.19
C LYS A 90 12.26 16.98 -6.23
N GLY A 91 11.51 17.98 -5.77
CA GLY A 91 10.90 18.98 -6.64
C GLY A 91 9.67 18.54 -7.42
N SER A 92 9.09 17.37 -7.10
CA SER A 92 7.87 16.87 -7.72
C SER A 92 6.91 16.31 -6.68
N SER A 93 5.61 16.54 -6.91
CA SER A 93 4.53 15.93 -6.14
C SER A 93 3.45 15.46 -7.10
N VAL A 94 2.98 14.23 -6.94
CA VAL A 94 1.94 13.63 -7.76
C VAL A 94 0.88 13.04 -6.86
N ASP A 95 -0.36 13.49 -7.04
CA ASP A 95 -1.49 12.92 -6.33
C ASP A 95 -1.82 11.52 -6.86
N LEU A 96 -2.07 10.59 -5.95
CA LEU A 96 -2.45 9.22 -6.25
C LEU A 96 -3.93 9.03 -5.89
N PRO A 97 -4.85 9.00 -6.87
CA PRO A 97 -6.27 8.83 -6.61
C PRO A 97 -6.54 7.54 -5.86
N ILE A 98 -7.17 7.65 -4.69
CA ILE A 98 -7.60 6.51 -3.86
C ILE A 98 -9.02 6.12 -4.28
N ASP A 99 -9.24 4.83 -4.59
CA ASP A 99 -10.58 4.31 -4.87
C ASP A 99 -11.37 4.09 -3.56
N ALA A 100 -12.69 3.86 -3.69
CA ALA A 100 -13.58 3.67 -2.54
C ALA A 100 -13.22 2.46 -1.65
N THR A 101 -12.27 1.62 -2.04
CA THR A 101 -11.74 0.51 -1.23
C THR A 101 -10.34 0.80 -0.67
N GLY A 102 -9.92 2.06 -0.71
CA GLY A 102 -8.62 2.49 -0.19
C GLY A 102 -7.43 2.15 -1.08
N ARG A 103 -7.64 1.84 -2.37
CA ARG A 103 -6.56 1.39 -3.26
C ARG A 103 -6.18 2.46 -4.29
N VAL A 104 -4.91 2.47 -4.64
CA VAL A 104 -4.36 3.29 -5.72
C VAL A 104 -3.68 2.43 -6.78
N VAL A 105 -3.64 2.94 -8.01
CA VAL A 105 -2.72 2.44 -9.04
C VAL A 105 -1.32 2.87 -8.64
N PHE A 106 -0.45 1.91 -8.34
CA PHE A 106 0.90 2.21 -7.88
C PHE A 106 1.77 2.71 -9.03
N PRO A 107 2.35 3.90 -8.93
CA PRO A 107 3.24 4.43 -9.97
C PRO A 107 4.62 3.77 -9.86
N PHE A 108 5.01 2.95 -10.83
CA PHE A 108 6.37 2.40 -10.89
C PHE A 108 7.32 3.41 -11.51
N SER A 109 7.95 4.24 -10.68
CA SER A 109 8.92 5.26 -11.08
C SER A 109 10.32 4.94 -10.57
N LYS A 110 11.24 4.65 -11.50
CA LYS A 110 12.65 4.46 -11.14
C LYS A 110 13.26 5.73 -10.56
N VAL A 111 12.89 6.90 -11.09
CA VAL A 111 13.36 8.20 -10.60
C VAL A 111 12.96 8.40 -9.14
N ALA A 112 11.68 8.22 -8.83
CA ALA A 112 11.20 8.33 -7.45
C ALA A 112 11.88 7.31 -6.51
N TYR A 113 12.15 6.10 -7.00
CA TYR A 113 12.90 5.09 -6.24
C TYR A 113 14.33 5.54 -5.95
N ASP A 114 15.06 6.05 -6.96
CA ASP A 114 16.46 6.47 -6.82
C ASP A 114 16.60 7.72 -5.94
N GLU A 115 15.62 8.61 -5.97
CA GLU A 115 15.56 9.84 -5.17
C GLU A 115 15.15 9.63 -3.71
N ASN A 116 14.80 8.41 -3.30
CA ASN A 116 14.17 8.13 -1.99
C ASN A 116 12.88 8.93 -1.77
N ALA A 117 12.04 9.00 -2.78
CA ALA A 117 10.73 9.63 -2.68
C ALA A 117 9.90 8.99 -1.55
N VAL A 118 8.89 9.71 -1.09
CA VAL A 118 8.00 9.27 -0.02
C VAL A 118 6.54 9.30 -0.49
N LEU A 119 5.73 8.44 0.10
CA LEU A 119 4.29 8.49 0.00
C LEU A 119 3.75 9.25 1.21
N VAL A 120 3.13 10.38 0.97
CA VAL A 120 2.59 11.26 2.01
C VAL A 120 1.08 11.07 2.09
N LEU A 121 0.60 10.80 3.31
CA LEU A 121 -0.82 10.66 3.62
C LEU A 121 -1.30 11.91 4.35
N ASN A 122 -2.52 12.37 4.06
CA ASN A 122 -3.15 13.48 4.77
C ASN A 122 -3.65 13.11 6.19
N ARG A 123 -3.21 12.00 6.74
CA ARG A 123 -3.55 11.45 8.06
C ARG A 123 -2.30 10.87 8.71
N LYS A 124 -2.36 10.56 10.01
CA LYS A 124 -1.27 9.91 10.75
C LYS A 124 -1.05 8.49 10.24
N VAL A 125 0.12 8.22 9.66
CA VAL A 125 0.43 6.94 8.98
C VAL A 125 0.41 5.73 9.92
N ASP A 126 0.70 5.90 11.20
CA ASP A 126 0.66 4.86 12.22
C ASP A 126 -0.74 4.27 12.44
N GLN A 127 -1.80 5.02 12.05
CA GLN A 127 -3.19 4.58 12.12
C GLN A 127 -3.65 3.78 10.89
N TYR A 128 -2.78 3.61 9.90
CA TYR A 128 -3.11 2.97 8.62
C TYR A 128 -2.23 1.76 8.33
N LEU A 129 -2.76 0.85 7.54
CA LEU A 129 -2.06 -0.26 6.91
C LEU A 129 -1.77 0.10 5.47
N PHE A 130 -0.54 -0.17 5.04
CA PHE A 130 -0.06 0.06 3.68
C PHE A 130 0.42 -1.28 3.11
N ARG A 131 -0.19 -1.76 2.02
CA ARG A 131 0.13 -3.09 1.50
C ARG A 131 -0.29 -3.31 0.05
N PRO A 132 0.37 -4.21 -0.69
CA PRO A 132 -0.16 -4.74 -1.94
C PRO A 132 -1.50 -5.44 -1.70
N ARG A 133 -2.42 -5.32 -2.66
CA ARG A 133 -3.73 -5.96 -2.58
C ARG A 133 -4.13 -6.55 -3.93
N ILE A 134 -4.17 -7.88 -3.96
CA ILE A 134 -4.59 -8.63 -5.13
C ILE A 134 -6.12 -8.66 -5.19
N SER A 135 -6.66 -8.45 -6.38
CA SER A 135 -8.06 -8.65 -6.71
C SER A 135 -8.21 -9.18 -8.14
N ILE A 136 -9.37 -9.71 -8.46
CA ILE A 136 -9.73 -10.13 -9.81
C ILE A 136 -9.94 -8.88 -10.67
N MET A 137 -9.53 -8.93 -11.94
CA MET A 137 -9.76 -7.82 -12.85
C MET A 137 -11.25 -7.59 -13.09
N LEU A 138 -11.65 -6.31 -13.05
CA LEU A 138 -13.01 -5.92 -13.32
C LEU A 138 -13.25 -5.86 -14.83
N ARG A 139 -14.42 -6.33 -15.25
CA ARG A 139 -14.88 -6.25 -16.64
C ARG A 139 -15.86 -5.10 -16.79
N PRO A 140 -15.68 -4.23 -17.80
CA PRO A 140 -16.58 -3.10 -18.03
C PRO A 140 -18.02 -3.51 -18.35
N ASP A 141 -18.21 -4.71 -18.94
CA ASP A 141 -19.54 -5.25 -19.29
C ASP A 141 -20.27 -5.88 -18.10
N GLY A 142 -19.60 -6.04 -16.93
CA GLY A 142 -20.17 -6.66 -15.75
C GLY A 142 -20.54 -8.13 -15.90
N VAL A 143 -20.04 -8.82 -16.94
CA VAL A 143 -20.38 -10.21 -17.24
C VAL A 143 -19.14 -11.08 -17.04
N TYR A 144 -19.26 -12.09 -16.18
CA TYR A 144 -18.16 -12.97 -15.79
C TYR A 144 -18.58 -14.43 -16.00
N GLU A 145 -17.84 -15.20 -16.76
CA GLU A 145 -18.05 -16.64 -16.81
C GLU A 145 -17.54 -17.32 -15.54
N VAL A 146 -18.23 -18.35 -15.05
CA VAL A 146 -17.82 -19.10 -13.85
C VAL A 146 -16.40 -19.67 -14.03
N ALA A 147 -16.08 -20.19 -15.24
CA ALA A 147 -14.74 -20.66 -15.55
C ALA A 147 -13.67 -19.58 -15.38
N GLU A 148 -13.94 -18.36 -15.85
CA GLU A 148 -13.02 -17.22 -15.72
C GLU A 148 -12.83 -16.80 -14.26
N LEU A 149 -13.92 -16.71 -13.48
CA LEU A 149 -13.84 -16.41 -12.05
C LEU A 149 -13.05 -17.47 -11.27
N ARG A 150 -13.24 -18.75 -11.60
CA ARG A 150 -12.46 -19.86 -11.01
C ARG A 150 -11.00 -19.76 -11.36
N ALA A 151 -10.68 -19.54 -12.64
CA ALA A 151 -9.31 -19.36 -13.10
C ALA A 151 -8.64 -18.14 -12.45
N ALA A 152 -9.37 -17.02 -12.30
CA ALA A 152 -8.87 -15.83 -11.63
C ALA A 152 -8.60 -16.07 -10.14
N CYS A 153 -9.48 -16.80 -9.45
CA CYS A 153 -9.27 -17.20 -8.07
C CYS A 153 -8.00 -18.06 -7.94
N GLU A 154 -7.80 -19.04 -8.81
CA GLU A 154 -6.61 -19.90 -8.79
C GLU A 154 -5.33 -19.11 -9.10
N GLN A 155 -5.35 -18.16 -10.05
CA GLN A 155 -4.22 -17.27 -10.29
C GLN A 155 -3.87 -16.45 -9.04
N ALA A 156 -4.87 -15.90 -8.37
CA ALA A 156 -4.68 -15.13 -7.14
C ALA A 156 -4.10 -16.00 -6.02
N LEU A 157 -4.64 -17.20 -5.82
CA LEU A 157 -4.15 -18.14 -4.82
C LEU A 157 -2.71 -18.60 -5.12
N ALA A 158 -2.40 -18.87 -6.37
CA ALA A 158 -1.05 -19.27 -6.80
C ALA A 158 -0.03 -18.16 -6.52
N TYR A 159 -0.39 -16.89 -6.78
CA TYR A 159 0.47 -15.76 -6.42
C TYR A 159 0.59 -15.60 -4.89
N GLN A 160 -0.50 -15.69 -4.15
CA GLN A 160 -0.47 -15.54 -2.70
C GLN A 160 0.35 -16.64 -2.03
N ARG A 161 0.26 -17.89 -2.49
CA ARG A 161 1.11 -19.00 -2.03
C ARG A 161 2.61 -18.77 -2.31
N TYR A 162 2.92 -18.07 -3.41
CA TYR A 162 4.28 -17.66 -3.72
C TYR A 162 4.78 -16.58 -2.76
N ALA A 163 3.93 -15.60 -2.45
CA ALA A 163 4.28 -14.49 -1.56
C ALA A 163 4.22 -14.88 -0.07
N GLU A 164 3.31 -15.80 0.30
CA GLU A 164 3.04 -16.24 1.67
C GLU A 164 2.85 -17.76 1.75
N PRO A 165 3.91 -18.51 2.10
CA PRO A 165 3.87 -19.98 2.14
C PRO A 165 2.84 -20.59 3.09
N THR A 166 2.36 -19.86 4.10
CA THR A 166 1.33 -20.30 5.06
C THR A 166 -0.03 -20.60 4.39
N LEU A 167 -0.24 -20.08 3.18
CA LEU A 167 -1.48 -20.30 2.42
C LEU A 167 -1.49 -21.57 1.56
N ARG A 168 -0.51 -22.47 1.73
CA ARG A 168 -0.37 -23.67 0.86
C ARG A 168 -1.59 -24.58 0.88
N GLU A 169 -2.23 -24.76 2.04
CA GLU A 169 -3.38 -25.63 2.23
C GLU A 169 -4.72 -25.02 1.79
N ARG A 170 -4.74 -23.72 1.50
CA ARG A 170 -5.95 -23.03 1.07
C ARG A 170 -6.40 -23.48 -0.32
N ARG A 171 -7.71 -23.47 -0.54
CA ARG A 171 -8.35 -23.79 -1.83
C ARG A 171 -9.32 -22.69 -2.24
N CYS A 172 -9.44 -22.45 -3.53
CA CYS A 172 -10.44 -21.55 -4.09
C CYS A 172 -11.83 -22.16 -3.97
N VAL A 173 -12.74 -21.47 -3.27
CA VAL A 173 -14.12 -21.91 -3.06
C VAL A 173 -15.16 -20.95 -3.64
N GLY A 174 -14.74 -19.79 -4.11
CA GLY A 174 -15.64 -18.80 -4.66
C GLY A 174 -14.97 -17.45 -4.88
N VAL A 175 -15.81 -16.45 -5.07
CA VAL A 175 -15.43 -15.05 -5.17
C VAL A 175 -16.39 -14.17 -4.38
N ARG A 176 -15.89 -13.00 -3.96
CA ARG A 176 -16.65 -11.96 -3.28
C ARG A 176 -16.68 -10.71 -4.14
N PHE A 177 -17.88 -10.29 -4.53
CA PHE A 177 -18.12 -9.00 -5.15
C PHE A 177 -18.34 -7.95 -4.06
N VAL A 178 -17.70 -6.80 -4.20
CA VAL A 178 -17.71 -5.70 -3.23
C VAL A 178 -18.36 -4.48 -3.87
N PHE A 179 -19.33 -3.89 -3.19
CA PHE A 179 -20.06 -2.71 -3.63
C PHE A 179 -20.03 -1.62 -2.56
N ALA A 180 -20.37 -0.40 -2.93
CA ALA A 180 -20.45 0.70 -2.00
C ALA A 180 -21.46 0.44 -0.87
N HIS A 181 -21.23 1.05 0.28
CA HIS A 181 -22.18 1.06 1.38
C HIS A 181 -23.55 1.62 0.90
N GLY A 182 -24.64 1.04 1.41
CA GLY A 182 -26.01 1.49 1.09
C GLY A 182 -26.59 0.98 -0.23
N VAL A 183 -25.83 0.24 -1.04
CA VAL A 183 -26.39 -0.46 -2.21
C VAL A 183 -27.28 -1.60 -1.72
N ALA A 184 -28.61 -1.43 -1.81
CA ALA A 184 -29.57 -2.42 -1.29
C ALA A 184 -29.50 -3.74 -2.07
N ASP A 185 -29.56 -3.67 -3.41
CA ASP A 185 -29.39 -4.82 -4.33
C ASP A 185 -28.42 -4.44 -5.45
N PRO A 186 -27.20 -4.98 -5.45
CA PRO A 186 -26.22 -4.74 -6.52
C PRO A 186 -26.55 -5.47 -7.83
N GLY A 187 -27.61 -6.28 -7.86
CA GLY A 187 -28.05 -6.99 -9.06
C GLY A 187 -27.11 -8.08 -9.52
N VAL A 188 -26.41 -8.75 -8.60
CA VAL A 188 -25.61 -9.93 -8.95
C VAL A 188 -26.53 -11.12 -9.18
N ARG A 189 -26.47 -11.69 -10.39
CA ARG A 189 -27.36 -12.79 -10.78
C ARG A 189 -26.59 -13.85 -11.56
N LEU A 190 -26.98 -15.11 -11.35
CA LEU A 190 -26.62 -16.24 -12.23
C LEU A 190 -27.68 -16.36 -13.32
N ARG A 191 -27.28 -16.41 -14.56
CA ARG A 191 -28.21 -16.41 -15.71
C ARG A 191 -29.09 -17.67 -15.82
N LYS A 192 -28.74 -18.75 -15.10
CA LYS A 192 -29.52 -20.01 -15.01
C LYS A 192 -29.64 -20.46 -13.56
N GLY A 193 -30.64 -19.97 -12.87
CA GLY A 193 -31.40 -20.65 -11.84
C GLY A 193 -30.79 -21.18 -10.55
N GLU A 194 -29.49 -20.97 -10.26
CA GLU A 194 -28.85 -21.45 -9.02
C GLU A 194 -28.79 -20.35 -7.93
N GLY A 195 -29.96 -19.97 -7.43
CA GLY A 195 -30.08 -18.92 -6.41
C GLY A 195 -29.33 -19.19 -5.10
N ASN A 196 -29.05 -20.45 -4.77
CA ASN A 196 -28.41 -20.83 -3.51
C ASN A 196 -26.90 -20.63 -3.48
N ALA A 197 -26.27 -20.32 -4.63
CA ALA A 197 -24.83 -20.08 -4.72
C ALA A 197 -24.41 -18.65 -4.33
N LEU A 198 -25.39 -17.74 -4.16
CA LEU A 198 -25.17 -16.35 -3.81
C LEU A 198 -25.62 -16.06 -2.39
N SER A 199 -24.78 -15.43 -1.59
CA SER A 199 -25.15 -14.85 -0.30
C SER A 199 -24.76 -13.38 -0.24
N MET A 200 -25.63 -12.54 0.30
CA MET A 200 -25.44 -11.11 0.41
C MET A 200 -25.44 -10.67 1.86
N GLY A 201 -24.61 -9.69 2.18
CA GLY A 201 -24.50 -9.10 3.50
C GLY A 201 -23.61 -7.87 3.50
N ASP A 202 -23.29 -7.39 4.68
CA ASP A 202 -22.28 -6.35 4.86
C ASP A 202 -20.97 -6.99 5.31
N GLY A 203 -19.86 -6.33 4.99
CA GLY A 203 -18.55 -6.86 5.36
C GLY A 203 -17.38 -6.07 4.81
N PRO A 204 -16.16 -6.51 5.12
CA PRO A 204 -14.95 -5.85 4.63
C PRO A 204 -14.76 -6.05 3.12
N ALA A 205 -14.14 -5.05 2.49
CA ALA A 205 -13.79 -5.14 1.07
C ALA A 205 -12.86 -6.32 0.81
N PHE A 206 -11.86 -6.51 1.65
CA PHE A 206 -10.87 -7.59 1.52
C PHE A 206 -10.75 -8.37 2.83
N ALA A 207 -10.40 -9.63 2.75
CA ALA A 207 -10.12 -10.43 3.92
C ALA A 207 -9.00 -9.79 4.78
N GLY A 208 -9.27 -9.65 6.08
CA GLY A 208 -8.35 -9.04 7.04
C GLY A 208 -8.36 -7.50 7.07
N ASP A 209 -9.27 -6.83 6.34
CA ASP A 209 -9.55 -5.42 6.57
C ASP A 209 -10.44 -5.26 7.82
N SER A 210 -10.18 -4.21 8.58
CA SER A 210 -10.95 -3.92 9.81
C SER A 210 -12.31 -3.28 9.49
N TYR A 211 -12.36 -2.39 8.49
CA TYR A 211 -13.58 -1.71 8.08
C TYR A 211 -14.51 -2.66 7.30
N ASP A 212 -15.74 -2.78 7.75
CA ASP A 212 -16.75 -3.71 7.24
C ASP A 212 -17.98 -3.03 6.59
N GLY A 213 -17.88 -1.73 6.28
CA GLY A 213 -18.95 -0.90 5.73
C GLY A 213 -19.22 -1.08 4.23
N TYR A 214 -19.02 -2.25 3.66
CA TYR A 214 -19.32 -2.51 2.25
C TYR A 214 -20.48 -3.49 2.11
N ARG A 215 -21.28 -3.33 1.06
CA ARG A 215 -22.19 -4.37 0.62
C ARG A 215 -21.39 -5.43 -0.13
N VAL A 216 -21.50 -6.69 0.28
CA VAL A 216 -20.78 -7.81 -0.32
C VAL A 216 -21.73 -8.89 -0.80
N VAL A 217 -21.43 -9.46 -1.97
CA VAL A 217 -22.10 -10.64 -2.50
C VAL A 217 -21.07 -11.74 -2.69
N ASN A 218 -21.22 -12.83 -1.93
CA ASN A 218 -20.36 -13.98 -2.07
C ASN A 218 -20.98 -14.95 -3.06
N TYR A 219 -20.20 -15.37 -4.04
CA TYR A 219 -20.52 -16.44 -4.94
C TYR A 219 -19.65 -17.64 -4.63
N ARG A 220 -20.27 -18.76 -4.22
CA ARG A 220 -19.57 -20.02 -3.96
C ARG A 220 -19.58 -20.87 -5.22
N PHE A 221 -18.43 -21.35 -5.64
CA PHE A 221 -18.32 -22.26 -6.76
C PHE A 221 -19.02 -23.59 -6.41
N GLY A 222 -20.01 -23.93 -7.19
CA GLY A 222 -20.76 -25.18 -7.10
C GLY A 222 -20.64 -26.00 -8.37
N GLU A 223 -21.67 -26.79 -8.67
CA GLU A 223 -21.80 -27.60 -9.86
C GLU A 223 -22.30 -26.82 -11.09
N ALA A 224 -22.41 -25.48 -10.98
CA ALA A 224 -22.83 -24.65 -12.10
C ALA A 224 -21.94 -24.90 -13.33
N SER A 225 -22.58 -24.89 -14.50
CA SER A 225 -21.86 -24.98 -15.75
C SER A 225 -20.77 -23.92 -15.84
N GLU A 226 -19.55 -24.30 -16.21
CA GLU A 226 -18.41 -23.39 -16.39
C GLU A 226 -18.73 -22.20 -17.32
N LYS A 227 -19.68 -22.38 -18.24
CA LYS A 227 -20.16 -21.33 -19.17
C LYS A 227 -21.34 -20.53 -18.63
N THR A 228 -21.75 -20.73 -17.37
CA THR A 228 -22.83 -19.93 -16.76
C THR A 228 -22.31 -18.53 -16.46
N PRO A 229 -22.92 -17.47 -17.01
CA PRO A 229 -22.49 -16.12 -16.68
C PRO A 229 -23.04 -15.67 -15.31
N VAL A 230 -22.16 -15.06 -14.54
CA VAL A 230 -22.48 -14.21 -13.41
C VAL A 230 -22.56 -12.78 -13.92
N VAL A 231 -23.69 -12.12 -13.77
CA VAL A 231 -23.92 -10.76 -14.26
C VAL A 231 -24.08 -9.82 -13.08
N THR A 232 -23.43 -8.67 -13.14
CA THR A 232 -23.60 -7.58 -12.16
C THR A 232 -24.29 -6.40 -12.83
N GLN A 233 -25.38 -5.90 -12.27
CA GLN A 233 -26.05 -4.70 -12.77
C GLN A 233 -25.34 -3.43 -12.33
N THR A 234 -24.84 -3.44 -11.09
CA THR A 234 -24.00 -2.39 -10.56
C THR A 234 -22.53 -2.80 -10.72
N ALA A 235 -21.68 -1.88 -11.16
CA ALA A 235 -20.25 -2.14 -11.24
C ALA A 235 -19.66 -2.38 -9.83
N PRO A 236 -19.02 -3.52 -9.58
CA PRO A 236 -18.38 -3.77 -8.30
C PRO A 236 -17.14 -2.87 -8.11
N LEU A 237 -16.87 -2.47 -6.88
CA LEU A 237 -15.63 -1.77 -6.51
C LEU A 237 -14.43 -2.71 -6.58
N ALA A 238 -14.65 -3.98 -6.22
CA ALA A 238 -13.64 -5.04 -6.28
C ALA A 238 -14.32 -6.41 -6.43
N ILE A 239 -13.57 -7.38 -6.96
CA ILE A 239 -13.91 -8.79 -6.88
C ILE A 239 -12.71 -9.50 -6.25
N ASN A 240 -12.95 -10.21 -5.16
CA ASN A 240 -11.90 -10.89 -4.42
C ASN A 240 -12.06 -12.40 -4.46
N PRO A 241 -10.95 -13.15 -4.49
CA PRO A 241 -11.01 -14.58 -4.32
C PRO A 241 -11.46 -14.94 -2.89
N ALA A 242 -12.21 -16.03 -2.75
CA ALA A 242 -12.59 -16.63 -1.47
C ALA A 242 -11.92 -17.99 -1.32
N TYR A 243 -11.31 -18.22 -0.14
CA TYR A 243 -10.51 -19.41 0.17
C TYR A 243 -11.03 -20.13 1.41
N GLU A 244 -10.84 -21.45 1.43
CA GLU A 244 -10.96 -22.33 2.61
C GLU A 244 -9.64 -22.99 2.94
#